data_06e84ad34a23efb052f6497297ad22f5
#
_entry.id   06e84ad34a23efb052f6497297ad22f5
#
_cell.length_a   1.000
_cell.length_b   1.000
_cell.length_c   1.000
_cell.angle_alpha   90.00
_cell.angle_beta   90.00
_cell.angle_gamma   90.00
#
_symmetry.space_group_name_H-M   'P 1'
#
loop_
_entity.id
_entity.type
_entity.pdbx_description
1 polymer ?
#
loop_
_entity_poly.entity_id
_entity_poly.type
_entity_poly.pdbx_seq_one_letter_code
_entity_poly.pdbx_strand_id
1 'polypeptide(L)'
;VVETGAVLKASEDLNDYQYISELAKRGHDHMVEVPTFVNCEYDGKPRQYFIYSRDTDGVRISGGGVIDGSEEIYYGEVREDQIDGAFYPRIPLILMEHCTHLTIQNVTIRKSGFWTTHLVGCEEVEISGVRILNNRMMANCDGIDPDHCKNERISNCHIGAADDCI
;
A
#
# COMPACT_ATOMS: atom_id res chain seq x y z
N VAL A 1 -10.84 7.32 11.05
CA VAL A 1 -10.37 8.72 10.98
C VAL A 1 -9.02 8.82 11.64
N VAL A 2 -8.03 9.44 10.97
CA VAL A 2 -6.72 9.78 11.55
C VAL A 2 -6.68 11.31 11.73
N GLU A 3 -6.85 11.77 12.94
CA GLU A 3 -6.98 13.21 13.21
C GLU A 3 -5.67 13.97 13.04
N THR A 4 -5.77 15.28 12.84
CA THR A 4 -4.60 16.16 12.72
C THR A 4 -3.68 16.01 13.93
N GLY A 5 -2.40 15.78 13.68
CA GLY A 5 -1.39 15.51 14.70
C GLY A 5 -1.27 14.04 15.13
N ALA A 6 -2.21 13.18 14.74
CA ALA A 6 -2.11 11.75 14.98
C ALA A 6 -1.29 11.04 13.88
N VAL A 7 -0.57 10.00 14.29
CA VAL A 7 0.15 9.10 13.37
C VAL A 7 -0.32 7.67 13.62
N LEU A 8 -0.87 7.05 12.58
CA LEU A 8 -1.10 5.61 12.53
C LEU A 8 0.13 4.98 11.89
N LYS A 9 0.96 4.32 12.69
CA LYS A 9 2.25 3.79 12.26
C LYS A 9 2.22 2.27 12.22
N ALA A 10 2.69 1.70 11.11
CA ALA A 10 2.93 0.27 10.97
C ALA A 10 4.09 -0.16 11.89
N SER A 11 4.07 -1.40 12.38
CA SER A 11 5.14 -1.91 13.23
C SER A 11 6.48 -1.90 12.51
N GLU A 12 7.53 -1.58 13.25
CA GLU A 12 8.92 -1.67 12.78
C GLU A 12 9.53 -3.07 13.01
N ASP A 13 8.77 -4.00 13.58
CA ASP A 13 9.21 -5.37 13.79
C ASP A 13 8.51 -6.31 12.79
N LEU A 14 9.28 -6.93 11.89
CA LEU A 14 8.76 -7.93 10.94
C LEU A 14 8.10 -9.14 11.63
N ASN A 15 8.40 -9.39 12.90
CA ASN A 15 7.77 -10.48 13.64
C ASN A 15 6.31 -10.19 14.00
N ASP A 16 5.90 -8.93 14.03
CA ASP A 16 4.49 -8.55 14.23
C ASP A 16 3.64 -8.94 13.01
N TYR A 17 4.30 -9.14 11.86
CA TYR A 17 3.72 -9.65 10.63
C TYR A 17 4.11 -11.12 10.45
N GLN A 18 3.52 -11.99 11.26
CA GLN A 18 3.89 -13.40 11.43
C GLN A 18 4.10 -14.14 10.11
N TYR A 19 3.31 -13.81 9.14
CA TYR A 19 3.36 -14.40 7.82
C TYR A 19 4.54 -13.90 6.99
N ILE A 20 4.88 -12.62 7.10
CA ILE A 20 6.01 -12.02 6.39
C ILE A 20 7.33 -12.52 6.93
N SER A 21 7.44 -12.75 8.24
CA SER A 21 8.66 -13.35 8.79
C SER A 21 8.96 -14.73 8.20
N GLU A 22 7.93 -15.50 7.86
CA GLU A 22 8.11 -16.77 7.15
C GLU A 22 8.48 -16.57 5.67
N LEU A 23 7.90 -15.56 5.00
CA LEU A 23 8.27 -15.20 3.63
C LEU A 23 9.72 -14.70 3.55
N ALA A 24 10.12 -13.81 4.44
CA ALA A 24 11.49 -13.30 4.50
C ALA A 24 12.53 -14.42 4.71
N LYS A 25 12.17 -15.49 5.40
CA LYS A 25 13.03 -16.67 5.59
C LYS A 25 13.16 -17.54 4.36
N ARG A 26 12.21 -17.47 3.44
CA ARG A 26 12.10 -18.43 2.33
C ARG A 26 12.47 -17.85 0.96
N GLY A 27 12.56 -16.54 0.80
CA GLY A 27 12.85 -15.89 -0.48
C GLY A 27 11.59 -15.67 -1.36
N HIS A 28 11.79 -15.39 -2.63
CA HIS A 28 10.76 -14.92 -3.56
C HIS A 28 9.56 -15.86 -3.80
N ASP A 29 9.68 -17.16 -3.53
CA ASP A 29 8.78 -18.19 -4.06
C ASP A 29 7.55 -18.47 -3.17
N HIS A 30 7.18 -17.56 -2.27
CA HIS A 30 6.21 -17.91 -1.22
C HIS A 30 4.96 -17.05 -1.23
N MET A 31 4.37 -16.99 -2.36
CA MET A 31 3.01 -16.52 -2.56
C MET A 31 2.03 -17.59 -2.14
N VAL A 32 1.08 -17.25 -1.33
CA VAL A 32 0.34 -18.25 -0.58
C VAL A 32 -1.09 -18.38 -0.99
N GLU A 33 -1.62 -17.42 -1.71
CA GLU A 33 -2.96 -17.50 -2.27
C GLU A 33 -2.95 -17.11 -3.73
N VAL A 34 -3.73 -17.85 -4.51
CA VAL A 34 -4.07 -17.42 -5.86
C VAL A 34 -4.86 -16.12 -5.71
N PRO A 35 -4.39 -15.00 -6.24
CA PRO A 35 -5.09 -13.74 -6.14
C PRO A 35 -6.45 -13.81 -6.84
N THR A 36 -7.40 -13.05 -6.35
CA THR A 36 -8.69 -12.87 -7.03
C THR A 36 -8.50 -12.23 -8.41
N PHE A 37 -7.48 -11.38 -8.53
CA PHE A 37 -6.98 -10.86 -9.80
C PHE A 37 -5.51 -11.26 -9.94
N VAL A 38 -5.13 -11.66 -11.14
CA VAL A 38 -3.74 -11.97 -11.46
C VAL A 38 -2.96 -10.65 -11.39
N ASN A 39 -2.13 -10.53 -10.42
CA ASN A 39 -1.22 -9.43 -10.34
C ASN A 39 -0.04 -9.70 -11.27
N CYS A 40 0.26 -8.74 -12.11
CA CYS A 40 1.14 -8.92 -13.27
C CYS A 40 2.61 -9.22 -12.94
N GLU A 41 3.11 -8.85 -11.78
CA GLU A 41 4.54 -8.98 -11.48
C GLU A 41 4.88 -10.12 -10.53
N TYR A 42 3.95 -10.51 -9.68
CA TYR A 42 4.24 -11.49 -8.63
C TYR A 42 3.17 -12.57 -8.60
N ASP A 43 3.60 -13.80 -8.55
CA ASP A 43 2.70 -14.96 -8.50
C ASP A 43 1.90 -14.98 -7.18
N GLY A 44 0.89 -14.14 -7.07
CA GLY A 44 -0.02 -14.09 -5.94
C GLY A 44 0.06 -12.80 -5.09
N LYS A 45 -0.55 -12.80 -3.92
CA LYS A 45 -0.65 -11.65 -3.00
C LYS A 45 0.02 -11.92 -1.66
N PRO A 46 0.58 -10.89 -1.01
CA PRO A 46 0.95 -11.00 0.39
C PRO A 46 -0.32 -11.27 1.22
N ARG A 47 -0.23 -12.10 2.24
CA ARG A 47 -1.37 -12.37 3.12
C ARG A 47 -1.64 -11.26 4.13
N GLN A 48 -0.69 -10.37 4.30
CA GLN A 48 -0.74 -9.32 5.29
C GLN A 48 -0.76 -7.95 4.62
N TYR A 49 -1.54 -7.06 5.19
CA TYR A 49 -1.66 -5.68 4.79
C TYR A 49 -1.75 -4.83 6.04
N PHE A 50 -1.34 -3.59 5.99
CA PHE A 50 -1.49 -2.72 7.15
C PHE A 50 -2.93 -2.26 7.32
N ILE A 51 -3.54 -1.77 6.24
CA ILE A 51 -4.97 -1.42 6.20
C ILE A 51 -5.63 -2.24 5.10
N TYR A 52 -6.62 -3.03 5.45
CA TYR A 52 -7.29 -3.92 4.52
C TYR A 52 -8.80 -3.90 4.69
N SER A 53 -9.50 -3.89 3.56
CA SER A 53 -10.94 -4.13 3.52
C SER A 53 -11.32 -4.91 2.27
N ARG A 54 -12.32 -5.77 2.38
CA ARG A 54 -12.83 -6.56 1.27
C ARG A 54 -14.34 -6.69 1.35
N ASP A 55 -14.98 -6.66 0.16
CA ASP A 55 -16.43 -6.84 0.00
C ASP A 55 -17.25 -5.90 0.93
N THR A 56 -16.80 -4.66 1.09
CA THR A 56 -17.37 -3.69 2.05
C THR A 56 -17.91 -2.47 1.33
N ASP A 57 -19.09 -2.02 1.72
CA ASP A 57 -19.69 -0.79 1.26
C ASP A 57 -19.44 0.38 2.22
N GLY A 58 -19.14 1.56 1.68
CA GLY A 58 -19.01 2.81 2.44
C GLY A 58 -17.71 2.93 3.24
N VAL A 59 -16.60 2.33 2.80
CA VAL A 59 -15.29 2.47 3.45
C VAL A 59 -14.77 3.90 3.38
N ARG A 60 -14.32 4.44 4.52
CA ARG A 60 -13.77 5.79 4.56
C ARG A 60 -12.49 5.88 5.38
N ILE A 61 -11.44 6.40 4.75
CA ILE A 61 -10.19 6.83 5.40
C ILE A 61 -10.12 8.35 5.28
N SER A 62 -10.06 9.05 6.41
CA SER A 62 -10.07 10.53 6.40
C SER A 62 -9.41 11.13 7.65
N GLY A 63 -9.20 12.45 7.61
CA GLY A 63 -8.67 13.21 8.75
C GLY A 63 -7.54 14.13 8.30
N GLY A 64 -6.75 14.69 9.15
CA GLY A 64 -5.58 15.52 8.81
C GLY A 64 -4.28 14.90 9.31
N GLY A 65 -4.33 13.63 9.71
CA GLY A 65 -3.20 12.92 10.28
C GLY A 65 -2.35 12.17 9.27
N VAL A 66 -1.48 11.31 9.77
CA VAL A 66 -0.47 10.59 8.99
C VAL A 66 -0.68 9.09 9.12
N ILE A 67 -0.56 8.37 8.01
CA ILE A 67 -0.40 6.92 7.93
C ILE A 67 1.05 6.67 7.51
N ASP A 68 1.81 5.97 8.34
CA ASP A 68 3.25 5.73 8.18
C ASP A 68 3.53 4.22 8.06
N GLY A 69 4.14 3.81 6.96
CA GLY A 69 4.35 2.41 6.61
C GLY A 69 5.63 1.80 7.16
N SER A 70 6.49 2.57 7.84
CA SER A 70 7.76 2.07 8.39
C SER A 70 8.63 1.35 7.35
N GLU A 71 8.82 1.93 6.18
CA GLU A 71 9.45 1.33 5.00
C GLU A 71 10.84 0.73 5.25
N GLU A 72 11.55 1.24 6.24
CA GLU A 72 12.93 0.86 6.52
C GLU A 72 13.10 -0.63 6.85
N ILE A 73 12.07 -1.29 7.37
CA ILE A 73 12.10 -2.72 7.67
C ILE A 73 12.11 -3.61 6.41
N TYR A 74 11.79 -3.02 5.26
CA TYR A 74 11.75 -3.72 3.98
C TYR A 74 12.97 -3.49 3.11
N TYR A 75 13.95 -2.70 3.58
CA TYR A 75 15.15 -2.43 2.80
C TYR A 75 15.99 -3.67 2.61
N GLY A 76 16.32 -3.95 1.35
CA GLY A 76 17.29 -4.95 0.93
C GLY A 76 18.61 -4.29 0.56
N GLU A 77 19.08 -4.51 -0.67
CA GLU A 77 20.30 -3.89 -1.17
C GLU A 77 20.08 -2.38 -1.41
N VAL A 78 20.97 -1.58 -0.83
CA VAL A 78 20.97 -0.12 -1.03
C VAL A 78 22.05 0.22 -2.05
N ARG A 79 21.64 0.80 -3.18
CA ARG A 79 22.51 1.30 -4.26
C ARG A 79 22.48 2.83 -4.29
N GLU A 80 23.30 3.40 -5.15
CA GLU A 80 23.40 4.87 -5.29
C GLU A 80 22.06 5.51 -5.72
N ASP A 81 21.29 4.82 -6.55
CA ASP A 81 20.07 5.31 -7.22
C ASP A 81 18.81 4.53 -6.85
N GLN A 82 18.92 3.42 -6.11
CA GLN A 82 17.81 2.54 -5.80
C GLN A 82 18.01 1.78 -4.48
N ILE A 83 16.91 1.55 -3.79
CA ILE A 83 16.81 0.62 -2.67
C ILE A 83 15.92 -0.54 -3.08
N ASP A 84 16.49 -1.74 -3.17
CA ASP A 84 15.70 -2.93 -3.44
C ASP A 84 14.95 -3.41 -2.20
N GLY A 85 13.85 -4.13 -2.41
CA GLY A 85 13.17 -4.79 -1.31
C GLY A 85 13.92 -6.03 -0.82
N ALA A 86 13.95 -6.24 0.49
CA ALA A 86 14.55 -7.42 1.09
C ALA A 86 13.85 -8.73 0.67
N PHE A 87 12.60 -8.65 0.25
CA PHE A 87 11.79 -9.77 -0.26
C PHE A 87 10.60 -9.24 -1.08
N TYR A 88 9.95 -10.10 -1.82
CA TYR A 88 8.79 -9.78 -2.64
C TYR A 88 7.71 -10.87 -2.50
N PRO A 89 6.42 -10.47 -2.54
CA PRO A 89 5.93 -9.12 -2.40
C PRO A 89 6.10 -8.62 -0.96
N ARG A 90 6.36 -7.34 -0.82
CA ARG A 90 6.28 -6.66 0.47
C ARG A 90 4.82 -6.33 0.79
N ILE A 91 4.56 -5.74 1.94
CA ILE A 91 3.20 -5.38 2.35
C ILE A 91 2.73 -4.12 1.61
N PRO A 92 1.65 -4.16 0.83
CA PRO A 92 0.93 -2.95 0.46
C PRO A 92 0.41 -2.24 1.71
N LEU A 93 0.53 -0.93 1.75
CA LEU A 93 0.15 -0.20 2.94
C LEU A 93 -1.38 -0.15 3.11
N ILE A 94 -2.09 0.09 2.02
CA ILE A 94 -3.54 0.06 1.94
C ILE A 94 -3.96 -0.87 0.81
N LEU A 95 -4.76 -1.88 1.11
CA LEU A 95 -5.40 -2.71 0.10
C LEU A 95 -6.92 -2.72 0.30
N MET A 96 -7.64 -2.41 -0.77
CA MET A 96 -9.10 -2.50 -0.82
C MET A 96 -9.51 -3.43 -1.95
N GLU A 97 -10.30 -4.45 -1.65
CA GLU A 97 -10.78 -5.42 -2.64
C GLU A 97 -12.30 -5.41 -2.71
N HIS A 98 -12.85 -5.23 -3.91
CA HIS A 98 -14.30 -5.26 -4.17
C HIS A 98 -15.12 -4.34 -3.24
N CYS A 99 -14.54 -3.22 -2.81
CA CYS A 99 -15.23 -2.23 -2.02
C CYS A 99 -16.04 -1.29 -2.90
N THR A 100 -17.18 -0.84 -2.39
CA THR A 100 -18.02 0.16 -3.06
C THR A 100 -18.13 1.43 -2.22
N HIS A 101 -18.33 2.59 -2.87
CA HIS A 101 -18.38 3.91 -2.22
C HIS A 101 -17.16 4.17 -1.30
N LEU A 102 -15.97 3.87 -1.83
CA LEU A 102 -14.71 4.06 -1.13
C LEU A 102 -14.29 5.53 -1.15
N THR A 103 -13.97 6.07 0.00
CA THR A 103 -13.47 7.45 0.13
C THR A 103 -12.13 7.47 0.88
N ILE A 104 -11.09 8.06 0.26
CA ILE A 104 -9.81 8.37 0.94
C ILE A 104 -9.56 9.87 0.80
N GLN A 105 -9.53 10.61 1.93
CA GLN A 105 -9.43 12.06 1.82
C GLN A 105 -8.62 12.72 2.94
N ASN A 106 -7.91 13.79 2.56
CA ASN A 106 -7.23 14.70 3.48
C ASN A 106 -6.24 14.05 4.47
N VAL A 107 -5.65 12.92 4.10
CA VAL A 107 -4.62 12.22 4.88
C VAL A 107 -3.26 12.34 4.22
N THR A 108 -2.21 12.28 5.01
CA THR A 108 -0.86 12.08 4.53
C THR A 108 -0.49 10.61 4.70
N ILE A 109 -0.04 9.98 3.62
CA ILE A 109 0.44 8.59 3.61
C ILE A 109 1.91 8.66 3.26
N ARG A 110 2.75 7.91 3.96
CA ARG A 110 4.18 7.97 3.72
C ARG A 110 4.89 6.67 4.06
N LYS A 111 6.12 6.54 3.57
CA LYS A 111 7.01 5.44 3.89
C LYS A 111 6.38 4.07 3.63
N SER A 112 5.74 3.93 2.49
CA SER A 112 5.24 2.63 2.06
C SER A 112 6.41 1.73 1.71
N GLY A 113 6.36 0.49 2.16
CA GLY A 113 7.37 -0.52 1.81
C GLY A 113 7.12 -1.19 0.46
N PHE A 114 5.98 -0.93 -0.17
CA PHE A 114 5.52 -1.48 -1.45
C PHE A 114 4.42 -0.58 -2.03
N TRP A 115 3.59 -1.04 -2.93
CA TRP A 115 2.42 -0.32 -3.45
C TRP A 115 1.63 0.34 -2.34
N THR A 116 1.44 1.64 -2.42
CA THR A 116 0.92 2.41 -1.29
C THR A 116 -0.57 2.24 -1.12
N THR A 117 -1.33 2.38 -2.20
CA THR A 117 -2.79 2.29 -2.19
C THR A 117 -3.22 1.43 -3.36
N HIS A 118 -3.41 0.14 -3.11
CA HIS A 118 -3.84 -0.82 -4.11
C HIS A 118 -5.35 -1.07 -4.00
N LEU A 119 -6.07 -0.76 -5.06
CA LEU A 119 -7.52 -0.87 -5.15
C LEU A 119 -7.86 -1.92 -6.19
N VAL A 120 -8.49 -3.02 -5.80
CA VAL A 120 -8.78 -4.14 -6.68
C VAL A 120 -10.29 -4.29 -6.85
N GLY A 121 -10.78 -4.11 -8.06
CA GLY A 121 -12.20 -4.30 -8.39
C GLY A 121 -13.15 -3.39 -7.60
N CYS A 122 -12.70 -2.23 -7.12
CA CYS A 122 -13.52 -1.29 -6.38
C CYS A 122 -14.43 -0.47 -7.33
N GLU A 123 -15.55 -0.01 -6.80
CA GLU A 123 -16.50 0.84 -7.55
C GLU A 123 -16.87 2.10 -6.76
N GLU A 124 -17.16 3.20 -7.45
CA GLU A 124 -17.47 4.50 -6.85
C GLU A 124 -16.39 4.96 -5.86
N VAL A 125 -15.19 5.16 -6.40
CA VAL A 125 -14.01 5.52 -5.60
C VAL A 125 -13.77 7.02 -5.66
N GLU A 126 -13.59 7.66 -4.52
CA GLU A 126 -13.17 9.06 -4.40
C GLU A 126 -11.89 9.16 -3.57
N ILE A 127 -10.82 9.66 -4.20
CA ILE A 127 -9.56 9.99 -3.53
C ILE A 127 -9.30 11.48 -3.70
N SER A 128 -9.30 12.24 -2.59
CA SER A 128 -9.16 13.69 -2.68
C SER A 128 -8.32 14.31 -1.56
N GLY A 129 -7.47 15.28 -1.94
CA GLY A 129 -6.63 16.01 -0.98
C GLY A 129 -5.59 15.14 -0.26
N VAL A 130 -5.26 13.98 -0.81
CA VAL A 130 -4.29 13.04 -0.23
C VAL A 130 -2.86 13.47 -0.58
N ARG A 131 -1.96 13.31 0.36
CA ARG A 131 -0.53 13.47 0.15
C ARG A 131 0.17 12.13 0.32
N ILE A 132 0.81 11.62 -0.73
CA ILE A 132 1.67 10.44 -0.68
C ILE A 132 3.12 10.90 -0.74
N LEU A 133 3.91 10.52 0.27
CA LEU A 133 5.30 10.97 0.43
C LEU A 133 6.20 9.75 0.69
N ASN A 134 6.44 8.98 -0.36
CA ASN A 134 7.31 7.80 -0.31
C ASN A 134 8.77 8.16 -0.53
N ASN A 135 9.65 7.26 -0.14
CA ASN A 135 11.05 7.31 -0.50
C ASN A 135 11.18 7.03 -2.01
N ARG A 136 11.70 8.01 -2.73
CA ARG A 136 11.83 7.95 -4.20
C ARG A 136 12.93 7.01 -4.71
N MET A 137 13.65 6.38 -3.81
CA MET A 137 14.65 5.36 -4.14
C MET A 137 14.14 3.94 -3.90
N MET A 138 13.08 3.76 -3.11
CA MET A 138 12.57 2.44 -2.75
C MET A 138 11.77 1.83 -3.90
N ALA A 139 12.27 0.77 -4.51
CA ALA A 139 11.65 0.11 -5.65
C ALA A 139 10.19 -0.29 -5.37
N ASN A 140 9.32 -0.19 -6.38
CA ASN A 140 7.91 -0.56 -6.33
C ASN A 140 7.14 0.09 -5.15
N CYS A 141 7.45 1.34 -4.84
CA CYS A 141 6.68 2.16 -3.90
C CYS A 141 5.78 3.12 -4.68
N ASP A 142 4.85 2.54 -5.41
CA ASP A 142 3.86 3.20 -6.23
C ASP A 142 2.90 4.03 -5.37
N GLY A 143 2.19 4.94 -5.96
CA GLY A 143 1.28 5.83 -5.24
C GLY A 143 -0.11 5.26 -5.09
N ILE A 144 -0.87 5.24 -6.18
CA ILE A 144 -2.25 4.75 -6.22
C ILE A 144 -2.38 3.80 -7.40
N ASP A 145 -2.73 2.56 -7.12
CA ASP A 145 -2.82 1.48 -8.10
C ASP A 145 -4.27 1.01 -8.26
N PRO A 146 -5.03 1.63 -9.18
CA PRO A 146 -6.37 1.18 -9.50
C PRO A 146 -6.33 -0.05 -10.40
N ASP A 147 -6.74 -1.19 -9.88
CA ASP A 147 -6.77 -2.46 -10.59
C ASP A 147 -8.23 -2.90 -10.84
N HIS A 148 -8.68 -2.87 -12.09
CA HIS A 148 -10.05 -3.23 -12.48
C HIS A 148 -11.16 -2.43 -11.77
N CYS A 149 -10.87 -1.21 -11.36
CA CYS A 149 -11.83 -0.34 -10.69
C CYS A 149 -12.80 0.34 -11.67
N LYS A 150 -13.92 0.84 -11.15
CA LYS A 150 -14.92 1.60 -11.92
C LYS A 150 -15.34 2.88 -11.23
N ASN A 151 -15.57 3.94 -12.01
CA ASN A 151 -16.06 5.23 -11.53
C ASN A 151 -15.14 5.85 -10.47
N GLU A 152 -13.85 5.94 -10.79
CA GLU A 152 -12.87 6.55 -9.92
C GLU A 152 -12.70 8.03 -10.18
N ARG A 153 -12.51 8.77 -9.10
CA ARG A 153 -12.13 10.17 -9.12
C ARG A 153 -10.95 10.41 -8.19
N ILE A 154 -9.82 10.80 -8.75
CA ILE A 154 -8.63 11.23 -8.01
C ILE A 154 -8.45 12.71 -8.23
N SER A 155 -8.42 13.53 -7.17
CA SER A 155 -8.36 14.97 -7.28
C SER A 155 -7.57 15.65 -6.16
N ASN A 156 -6.92 16.78 -6.48
CA ASN A 156 -6.20 17.61 -5.50
C ASN A 156 -5.16 16.82 -4.67
N CYS A 157 -4.57 15.77 -5.24
CA CYS A 157 -3.56 14.96 -4.58
C CYS A 157 -2.15 15.47 -4.87
N HIS A 158 -1.23 15.20 -3.94
CA HIS A 158 0.20 15.40 -4.13
C HIS A 158 0.88 14.04 -3.91
N ILE A 159 1.49 13.50 -4.98
CA ILE A 159 2.05 12.16 -4.96
C ILE A 159 3.53 12.23 -5.30
N GLY A 160 4.38 11.76 -4.38
CA GLY A 160 5.78 11.49 -4.60
C GLY A 160 6.03 10.01 -4.37
N ALA A 161 6.26 9.28 -5.45
CA ALA A 161 6.48 7.85 -5.48
C ALA A 161 7.83 7.52 -6.10
N ALA A 162 8.31 6.29 -5.94
CA ALA A 162 9.54 5.82 -6.58
C ALA A 162 9.27 5.12 -7.90
N ASP A 163 8.04 4.68 -8.10
CA ASP A 163 7.54 4.07 -9.32
C ASP A 163 6.30 4.86 -9.79
N ASP A 164 5.27 4.23 -10.29
CA ASP A 164 4.10 4.93 -10.81
C ASP A 164 3.40 5.77 -9.73
N CYS A 165 3.01 6.99 -10.09
CA CYS A 165 2.24 7.82 -9.18
C CYS A 165 0.75 7.43 -9.17
N ILE A 166 0.22 7.04 -10.34
CA ILE A 166 -1.13 6.50 -10.58
C ILE A 166 -1.02 5.53 -11.74
#